data_35b17e8d508f7b652bc68593bf710c91
#
_entry.id   35b17e8d508f7b652bc68593bf710c91
#
_cell.length_a   1.000
_cell.length_b   1.000
_cell.length_c   1.000
_cell.angle_alpha   90.00
_cell.angle_beta   90.00
_cell.angle_gamma   90.00
#
_symmetry.space_group_name_H-M   'P 1'
#
loop_
_entity.id
_entity.type
_entity.pdbx_description
1 polymer ?
#
loop_
_entity_poly.entity_id
_entity_poly.type
_entity_poly.pdbx_seq_one_letter_code
_entity_poly.pdbx_strand_id
1 'polypeptide(L)'
;SVFFGCRNLTYIVIPDSVTSIGFSAFEECTSLTSIEIPNSVTYIGFDAFEGCTSLTIYCEADSKPSKWEVRWNPSNCPVVWGYKK
;
A
#
# COMPACT_ATOMS: atom_id res chain seq x y z
N SER A 1 2.99 4.94 11.42
CA SER A 1 3.65 3.77 10.83
C SER A 1 3.33 2.53 11.64
N VAL A 2 2.14 1.97 11.34
CA VAL A 2 1.60 0.86 12.13
C VAL A 2 2.39 -0.45 11.89
N PHE A 3 2.83 -0.67 10.65
CA PHE A 3 3.49 -1.93 10.27
C PHE A 3 4.96 -1.74 9.89
N PHE A 4 5.56 -0.64 10.34
CA PHE A 4 6.95 -0.36 10.02
C PHE A 4 7.83 -1.53 10.45
N GLY A 5 8.65 -2.03 9.52
CA GLY A 5 9.59 -3.10 9.80
C GLY A 5 8.97 -4.48 10.02
N CYS A 6 7.73 -4.72 9.60
CA CYS A 6 7.09 -6.02 9.73
C CYS A 6 7.71 -7.03 8.77
N ARG A 7 8.81 -7.64 9.18
CA ARG A 7 9.59 -8.50 8.29
C ARG A 7 8.96 -9.87 8.05
N ASN A 8 7.97 -10.25 8.85
CA ASN A 8 7.31 -11.56 8.71
C ASN A 8 5.98 -11.48 7.98
N LEU A 9 5.50 -10.27 7.69
CA LEU A 9 4.21 -10.10 7.03
C LEU A 9 4.40 -10.30 5.53
N THR A 10 3.67 -11.27 4.95
CA THR A 10 3.80 -11.58 3.53
C THR A 10 2.61 -11.13 2.69
N TYR A 11 1.44 -10.99 3.28
CA TYR A 11 0.21 -10.66 2.57
C TYR A 11 -0.75 -9.96 3.53
N ILE A 12 -1.41 -8.92 3.04
CA ILE A 12 -2.42 -8.24 3.84
C ILE A 12 -3.55 -7.72 2.96
N VAL A 13 -4.77 -7.86 3.45
CA VAL A 13 -5.96 -7.25 2.85
C VAL A 13 -6.40 -6.12 3.77
N ILE A 14 -6.39 -4.90 3.24
CA ILE A 14 -6.84 -3.74 4.00
C ILE A 14 -8.36 -3.77 4.07
N PRO A 15 -8.96 -3.71 5.27
CA PRO A 15 -10.41 -3.75 5.39
C PRO A 15 -11.09 -2.52 4.79
N ASP A 16 -12.34 -2.69 4.37
CA ASP A 16 -13.12 -1.60 3.79
C ASP A 16 -13.38 -0.46 4.78
N SER A 17 -13.20 -0.69 6.07
CA SER A 17 -13.34 0.35 7.08
C SER A 17 -12.17 1.32 7.13
N VAL A 18 -11.05 0.98 6.49
CA VAL A 18 -9.85 1.82 6.51
C VAL A 18 -9.98 2.89 5.44
N THR A 19 -9.80 4.16 5.84
CA THR A 19 -9.93 5.29 4.92
C THR A 19 -8.60 5.94 4.57
N SER A 20 -7.55 5.66 5.35
CA SER A 20 -6.24 6.25 5.06
C SER A 20 -5.12 5.32 5.52
N ILE A 21 -3.99 5.41 4.82
CA ILE A 21 -2.76 4.72 5.19
C ILE A 21 -1.73 5.81 5.45
N GLY A 22 -1.18 5.84 6.66
CA GLY A 22 -0.27 6.89 7.07
C GLY A 22 1.09 6.80 6.37
N PHE A 23 1.89 7.87 6.51
CA PHE A 23 3.24 7.82 5.94
C PHE A 23 4.05 6.72 6.63
N SER A 24 4.89 6.05 5.85
CA SER A 24 5.78 4.98 6.32
C SER A 24 5.05 3.80 6.97
N ALA A 25 3.74 3.64 6.73
CA ALA A 25 2.94 2.63 7.42
C ALA A 25 3.49 1.21 7.22
N PHE A 26 3.98 0.91 6.01
CA PHE A 26 4.53 -0.41 5.68
C PHE A 26 6.01 -0.32 5.31
N GLU A 27 6.68 0.74 5.72
CA GLU A 27 8.08 0.93 5.39
C GLU A 27 8.90 -0.26 5.86
N GLU A 28 9.81 -0.75 5.02
CA GLU A 28 10.72 -1.85 5.33
C GLU A 28 10.02 -3.20 5.58
N CYS A 29 8.81 -3.39 5.11
CA CYS A 29 8.14 -4.69 5.18
C CYS A 29 8.69 -5.55 4.03
N THR A 30 9.91 -6.04 4.20
CA THR A 30 10.68 -6.64 3.11
C THR A 30 10.14 -8.00 2.65
N SER A 31 9.37 -8.68 3.49
CA SER A 31 8.74 -9.96 3.12
C SER A 31 7.36 -9.80 2.51
N LEU A 32 6.81 -8.58 2.50
CA LEU A 32 5.46 -8.35 2.00
C LEU A 32 5.45 -8.48 0.48
N THR A 33 4.68 -9.44 -0.03
CA THR A 33 4.61 -9.71 -1.47
C THR A 33 3.34 -9.20 -2.11
N SER A 34 2.25 -9.04 -1.33
CA SER A 34 1.02 -8.49 -1.89
C SER A 34 0.21 -7.78 -0.83
N ILE A 35 -0.45 -6.70 -1.26
CA ILE A 35 -1.39 -5.94 -0.44
C ILE A 35 -2.59 -5.58 -1.31
N GLU A 36 -3.80 -5.71 -0.76
CA GLU A 36 -5.03 -5.33 -1.45
C GLU A 36 -5.57 -4.08 -0.80
N ILE A 37 -5.73 -3.02 -1.60
CA ILE A 37 -6.17 -1.71 -1.12
C ILE A 37 -7.57 -1.43 -1.66
N PRO A 38 -8.58 -1.33 -0.78
CA PRO A 38 -9.96 -1.11 -1.22
C PRO A 38 -10.20 0.35 -1.60
N ASN A 39 -11.34 0.59 -2.26
CA ASN A 39 -11.75 1.93 -2.65
C ASN A 39 -11.99 2.86 -1.46
N SER A 40 -12.18 2.30 -0.27
CA SER A 40 -12.38 3.12 0.93
C SER A 40 -11.16 3.96 1.28
N VAL A 41 -9.97 3.55 0.81
CA VAL A 41 -8.73 4.27 1.13
C VAL A 41 -8.61 5.49 0.21
N THR A 42 -8.83 6.67 0.78
CA THR A 42 -8.80 7.93 0.03
C THR A 42 -7.47 8.64 0.13
N TYR A 43 -6.60 8.21 1.06
CA TYR A 43 -5.30 8.86 1.26
C TYR A 43 -4.24 7.80 1.56
N ILE A 44 -3.08 7.92 0.92
CA ILE A 44 -1.89 7.15 1.26
C ILE A 44 -0.75 8.14 1.42
N GLY A 45 -0.08 8.10 2.56
CA GLY A 45 0.99 9.01 2.87
C GLY A 45 2.27 8.69 2.10
N PHE A 46 3.20 9.65 2.10
CA PHE A 46 4.48 9.43 1.42
C PHE A 46 5.27 8.33 2.12
N ASP A 47 6.05 7.61 1.33
CA ASP A 47 6.92 6.51 1.78
C ASP A 47 6.18 5.36 2.45
N ALA A 48 4.85 5.24 2.22
CA ALA A 48 4.06 4.20 2.88
C ALA A 48 4.62 2.80 2.60
N PHE A 49 5.17 2.58 1.42
CA PHE A 49 5.68 1.27 1.01
C PHE A 49 7.18 1.30 0.73
N GLU A 50 7.89 2.27 1.26
CA GLU A 50 9.33 2.36 1.04
C GLU A 50 10.03 1.12 1.57
N GLY A 51 10.92 0.55 0.76
CA GLY A 51 11.68 -0.63 1.17
C GLY A 51 10.94 -1.95 1.00
N CYS A 52 9.70 -1.93 0.52
CA CYS A 52 8.95 -3.15 0.26
C CYS A 52 9.37 -3.69 -1.11
N THR A 53 10.53 -4.33 -1.17
CA THR A 53 11.20 -4.63 -2.44
C THR A 53 10.56 -5.80 -3.21
N SER A 54 9.70 -6.59 -2.56
CA SER A 54 9.05 -7.74 -3.21
C SER A 54 7.56 -7.53 -3.44
N LEU A 55 7.07 -6.31 -3.22
CA LEU A 55 5.63 -6.05 -3.12
C LEU A 55 5.00 -5.81 -4.49
N THR A 56 3.81 -6.39 -4.70
CA THR A 56 2.86 -5.99 -5.74
C THR A 56 1.64 -5.43 -5.04
N ILE A 57 1.19 -4.25 -5.48
CA ILE A 57 0.08 -3.54 -4.85
C ILE A 57 -1.16 -3.69 -5.73
N TYR A 58 -2.23 -4.26 -5.15
CA TYR A 58 -3.50 -4.47 -5.85
C TYR A 58 -4.51 -3.45 -5.36
N CYS A 59 -4.98 -2.57 -6.25
CA CYS A 59 -5.90 -1.50 -5.90
C CYS A 59 -7.24 -1.70 -6.59
N GLU A 60 -8.35 -1.56 -5.84
CA GLU A 60 -9.69 -1.55 -6.45
C GLU A 60 -9.89 -0.34 -7.36
N ALA A 61 -9.26 0.79 -7.04
CA ALA A 61 -9.37 1.99 -7.84
C ALA A 61 -8.80 1.75 -9.24
N ASP A 62 -9.41 2.39 -10.24
CA ASP A 62 -8.95 2.24 -11.62
C ASP A 62 -7.68 3.04 -11.90
N SER A 63 -7.42 4.06 -11.09
CA SER A 63 -6.21 4.87 -11.20
C SER A 63 -5.93 5.51 -9.85
N LYS A 64 -4.73 6.11 -9.71
CA LYS A 64 -4.30 6.70 -8.45
C LYS A 64 -5.27 7.79 -8.00
N PRO A 65 -5.88 7.68 -6.81
CA PRO A 65 -6.69 8.75 -6.26
C PRO A 65 -5.86 10.01 -6.05
N SER A 66 -6.47 11.17 -6.27
CA SER A 66 -5.75 12.44 -6.28
C SER A 66 -5.15 12.82 -4.93
N LYS A 67 -5.70 12.30 -3.84
CA LYS A 67 -5.22 12.64 -2.50
C LYS A 67 -4.09 11.75 -2.00
N TRP A 68 -3.73 10.70 -2.75
CA TRP A 68 -2.56 9.91 -2.38
C TRP A 68 -1.32 10.75 -2.67
N GLU A 69 -0.35 10.72 -1.76
CA GLU A 69 0.87 11.51 -1.92
C GLU A 69 1.64 11.11 -3.17
N VAL A 70 2.38 12.06 -3.74
CA VAL A 70 3.20 11.79 -4.92
C VAL A 70 4.18 10.66 -4.64
N ARG A 71 4.75 10.62 -3.44
CA ARG A 71 5.73 9.60 -3.05
C ARG A 71 5.10 8.48 -2.26
N TRP A 72 3.87 8.10 -2.61
CA TRP A 72 3.22 6.99 -1.91
C TRP A 72 3.91 5.65 -2.21
N ASN A 73 4.61 5.55 -3.33
CA ASN A 73 5.24 4.31 -3.79
C ASN A 73 6.65 4.60 -4.32
N PRO A 74 7.57 5.07 -3.45
CA PRO A 74 8.90 5.50 -3.90
C PRO A 74 9.77 4.35 -4.41
N SER A 75 9.53 3.12 -3.97
CA SER A 75 10.27 1.95 -4.45
C SER A 75 9.76 1.46 -5.80
N ASN A 76 8.75 2.13 -6.35
CA ASN A 76 8.18 1.82 -7.65
C ASN A 76 7.70 0.37 -7.73
N CYS A 77 7.01 -0.08 -6.69
CA CYS A 77 6.43 -1.41 -6.66
C CYS A 77 5.38 -1.52 -7.76
N PRO A 78 5.24 -2.69 -8.42
CA PRO A 78 4.19 -2.88 -9.41
C PRO A 78 2.82 -2.65 -8.79
N VAL A 79 1.93 -1.97 -9.53
CA VAL A 79 0.58 -1.69 -9.08
C VAL A 79 -0.40 -2.26 -10.10
N VAL A 80 -1.38 -3.02 -9.62
CA VAL A 80 -2.48 -3.53 -10.44
C VAL A 80 -3.71 -2.70 -10.09
N TRP A 81 -4.13 -1.84 -11.03
CA TRP A 81 -5.30 -1.00 -10.84
C TRP A 81 -6.56 -1.74 -11.30
N GLY A 82 -7.68 -1.42 -10.69
CA GLY A 82 -8.95 -2.03 -11.05
C GLY A 82 -9.08 -3.48 -10.58
N TYR A 83 -8.33 -3.86 -9.57
CA TYR A 83 -8.36 -5.21 -9.03
C TYR A 83 -9.70 -5.45 -8.31
N LYS A 84 -10.33 -6.58 -8.60
CA LYS A 84 -11.61 -6.92 -7.98
C LYS A 84 -11.41 -8.05 -6.99
N LYS A 85 -11.86 -7.80 -5.76
CA LYS A 85 -11.78 -8.81 -4.70
C LYS A 85 -12.68 -10.00 -4.97
#